data_d030dce02645af4a8f24d83caee7a46c
#
_entry.id   d030dce02645af4a8f24d83caee7a46c
#
_cell.length_a   1.000
_cell.length_b   1.000
_cell.length_c   1.000
_cell.angle_alpha   90.00
_cell.angle_beta   90.00
_cell.angle_gamma   90.00
#
_symmetry.space_group_name_H-M   'P 1'
#
loop_
_entity.id
_entity.type
_entity.pdbx_description
1 polymer ?
#
loop_
_entity_poly.entity_id
_entity_poly.type
_entity_poly.pdbx_seq_one_letter_code
_entity_poly.pdbx_strand_id
1 'polypeptide(L)'
;MISALLYLIPFLTGLIMAFRHGPILVFMVYQLDYFLNPQNKWWSSYLPFVGAQFYLVLAMIIVFVIGFGKYNQNPAFKHPQFKFMCLTVLMYCLAYFNAPFTEYHIMSMDAFLTISVVTFLVIKLCSERKHIYWIIDSYLFSAFLLSFYIYGWGRDSSGRVSGVGMVDAPDSNLVAAALAPTIVLFIAKLIADKRLIARGFYGVGLIFVLNSLILINSRGGFLGVAAGIGYFLFISFKNDAFTLKEKRAIFAGMILFVAAFFRLADNTFIDRMMSVKEESTLNEEQETGSTRVFFWLATLEMAKDHPFGAGAGGFQYYAPVYIPEEVNTGGSRNRAVHSTWFETLSEAGYLGLLFFSLMIFFTHRSFVKVRKHLWNVNDFVNSALVLSVSSGFVTFVVAMTFINRLRAEILYWLIAISICCVNVFLSTQSKRNESEK
;
A
#
# COMPACT_ATOMS: atom_id res chain seq x y z
N MET A 1 16.79 22.40 7.38
CA MET A 1 16.33 22.53 8.78
C MET A 1 14.80 22.36 8.91
N ILE A 2 13.95 23.09 8.17
CA ILE A 2 12.49 22.98 8.26
C ILE A 2 12.01 21.54 8.00
N SER A 3 12.51 20.86 6.96
CA SER A 3 12.14 19.49 6.64
C SER A 3 12.47 18.49 7.76
N ALA A 4 13.61 18.65 8.42
CA ALA A 4 13.96 17.83 9.58
C ALA A 4 13.02 18.06 10.77
N LEU A 5 12.59 19.31 11.00
CA LEU A 5 11.60 19.63 12.04
C LEU A 5 10.21 19.07 11.73
N LEU A 6 9.78 19.10 10.47
CA LEU A 6 8.52 18.49 10.01
C LEU A 6 8.47 16.97 10.23
N TYR A 7 9.63 16.33 10.31
CA TYR A 7 9.75 14.93 10.69
C TYR A 7 9.87 14.77 12.22
N LEU A 8 10.84 15.47 12.85
CA LEU A 8 11.17 15.28 14.27
C LEU A 8 10.02 15.60 15.21
N ILE A 9 9.26 16.67 14.94
CA ILE A 9 8.16 17.07 15.82
C ILE A 9 7.07 15.99 15.88
N PRO A 10 6.49 15.51 14.76
CA PRO A 10 5.52 14.42 14.80
C PRO A 10 6.11 13.10 15.33
N PHE A 11 7.36 12.79 15.01
CA PHE A 11 8.06 11.60 15.49
C PHE A 11 8.15 11.58 17.03
N LEU A 12 8.71 12.61 17.62
CA LEU A 12 8.86 12.72 19.08
C LEU A 12 7.51 12.83 19.79
N THR A 13 6.58 13.62 19.24
CA THR A 13 5.23 13.73 19.78
C THR A 13 4.52 12.38 19.77
N GLY A 14 4.61 11.63 18.66
CA GLY A 14 4.03 10.30 18.54
C GLY A 14 4.61 9.31 19.54
N LEU A 15 5.93 9.32 19.78
CA LEU A 15 6.56 8.49 20.81
C LEU A 15 6.09 8.85 22.22
N ILE A 16 6.05 10.14 22.56
CA ILE A 16 5.56 10.61 23.87
C ILE A 16 4.09 10.17 24.05
N MET A 17 3.27 10.33 23.04
CA MET A 17 1.87 9.90 23.08
C MET A 17 1.72 8.39 23.21
N ALA A 18 2.65 7.59 22.64
CA ALA A 18 2.62 6.12 22.75
C ALA A 18 2.73 5.66 24.22
N PHE A 19 3.54 6.33 25.03
CA PHE A 19 3.62 6.07 26.47
C PHE A 19 2.30 6.36 27.22
N ARG A 20 1.53 7.37 26.77
CA ARG A 20 0.30 7.82 27.43
C ARG A 20 -0.95 7.11 26.95
N HIS A 21 -1.05 6.83 25.66
CA HIS A 21 -2.32 6.42 25.03
C HIS A 21 -2.31 4.99 24.47
N GLY A 22 -1.14 4.37 24.38
CA GLY A 22 -1.02 2.96 24.01
C GLY A 22 -0.08 2.67 22.84
N PRO A 23 0.37 1.43 22.76
CA PRO A 23 1.51 1.04 21.91
C PRO A 23 1.24 1.07 20.40
N ILE A 24 -0.02 1.10 19.99
CA ILE A 24 -0.36 1.24 18.55
C ILE A 24 0.19 2.55 17.95
N LEU A 25 0.43 3.56 18.79
CA LEU A 25 1.01 4.83 18.37
C LEU A 25 2.48 4.67 17.92
N VAL A 26 3.20 3.65 18.41
CA VAL A 26 4.55 3.32 17.88
C VAL A 26 4.46 2.94 16.41
N PHE A 27 3.42 2.18 16.01
CA PHE A 27 3.19 1.88 14.60
C PHE A 27 2.82 3.12 13.78
N MET A 28 2.12 4.09 14.35
CA MET A 28 1.85 5.35 13.66
C MET A 28 3.14 6.13 13.38
N VAL A 29 4.08 6.14 14.35
CA VAL A 29 5.42 6.72 14.14
C VAL A 29 6.21 5.93 13.09
N TYR A 30 6.07 4.61 13.08
CA TYR A 30 6.65 3.75 12.05
C TYR A 30 6.13 4.10 10.65
N GLN A 31 4.83 4.34 10.48
CA GLN A 31 4.25 4.79 9.20
C GLN A 31 4.85 6.14 8.76
N LEU A 32 5.04 7.07 9.68
CA LEU A 32 5.67 8.37 9.39
C LEU A 32 7.12 8.18 8.89
N ASP A 33 7.91 7.37 9.61
CA ASP A 33 9.30 7.08 9.26
C ASP A 33 9.42 6.39 7.90
N TYR A 34 8.54 5.42 7.65
CA TYR A 34 8.47 4.70 6.38
C TYR A 34 8.22 5.64 5.19
N PHE A 35 7.26 6.57 5.30
CA PHE A 35 6.94 7.49 4.21
C PHE A 35 8.03 8.53 3.99
N LEU A 36 8.55 9.12 5.02
CA LEU A 36 9.53 10.18 4.90
C LEU A 36 10.94 9.66 4.64
N ASN A 37 11.23 8.41 5.01
CA ASN A 37 12.53 7.76 4.79
C ASN A 37 13.70 8.71 5.08
N PRO A 38 13.85 9.17 6.34
CA PRO A 38 14.75 10.25 6.67
C PRO A 38 16.21 9.96 6.35
N GLN A 39 16.61 8.68 6.39
CA GLN A 39 17.98 8.25 6.11
C GLN A 39 18.46 8.61 4.70
N ASN A 40 17.55 8.59 3.73
CA ASN A 40 17.82 8.85 2.32
C ASN A 40 17.50 10.30 1.91
N LYS A 41 17.39 11.24 2.86
CA LYS A 41 17.11 12.65 2.59
C LYS A 41 18.35 13.51 2.85
N TRP A 42 18.50 14.59 2.11
CA TRP A 42 19.60 15.56 2.27
C TRP A 42 19.69 16.16 3.68
N TRP A 43 18.59 16.14 4.43
CA TRP A 43 18.54 16.66 5.80
C TRP A 43 18.80 15.57 6.88
N SER A 44 19.19 14.35 6.48
CA SER A 44 19.49 13.25 7.40
C SER A 44 20.59 13.60 8.42
N SER A 45 21.58 14.41 8.00
CA SER A 45 22.67 14.89 8.86
C SER A 45 22.22 15.74 10.05
N TYR A 46 20.99 16.26 10.02
CA TYR A 46 20.40 17.01 11.16
C TYR A 46 19.65 16.11 12.14
N LEU A 47 19.59 14.80 11.89
CA LEU A 47 18.91 13.85 12.79
C LEU A 47 19.85 13.34 13.85
N PRO A 48 19.39 13.18 15.12
CA PRO A 48 20.19 12.64 16.20
C PRO A 48 20.35 11.09 16.15
N PHE A 49 19.68 10.43 15.21
CA PHE A 49 19.64 8.97 15.10
C PHE A 49 19.49 8.51 13.64
N VAL A 50 19.91 7.27 13.37
CA VAL A 50 19.79 6.59 12.08
C VAL A 50 19.10 5.24 12.31
N GLY A 51 18.31 4.75 11.35
CA GLY A 51 17.69 3.42 11.44
C GLY A 51 16.50 3.34 12.41
N ALA A 52 15.70 4.41 12.50
CA ALA A 52 14.57 4.48 13.43
C ALA A 52 13.61 3.29 13.32
N GLN A 53 13.39 2.73 12.13
CA GLN A 53 12.48 1.59 11.92
C GLN A 53 12.83 0.37 12.75
N PHE A 54 14.11 0.01 12.82
CA PHE A 54 14.56 -1.11 13.65
C PHE A 54 14.16 -0.92 15.12
N TYR A 55 14.41 0.26 15.67
CA TYR A 55 14.07 0.57 17.06
C TYR A 55 12.56 0.63 17.30
N LEU A 56 11.80 1.07 16.33
CA LEU A 56 10.33 1.10 16.42
C LEU A 56 9.74 -0.31 16.38
N VAL A 57 10.26 -1.22 15.55
CA VAL A 57 9.86 -2.63 15.54
C VAL A 57 10.26 -3.29 16.86
N LEU A 58 11.47 -3.06 17.35
CA LEU A 58 11.93 -3.57 18.64
C LEU A 58 11.03 -3.06 19.79
N ALA A 59 10.67 -1.79 19.79
CA ALA A 59 9.75 -1.23 20.78
C ALA A 59 8.38 -1.90 20.74
N MET A 60 7.82 -2.16 19.53
CA MET A 60 6.56 -2.89 19.39
C MET A 60 6.67 -4.32 19.94
N ILE A 61 7.79 -5.02 19.70
CA ILE A 61 8.05 -6.37 20.23
C ILE A 61 8.10 -6.33 21.76
N ILE A 62 8.87 -5.42 22.33
CA ILE A 62 9.02 -5.27 23.79
C ILE A 62 7.66 -5.04 24.45
N VAL A 63 6.86 -4.12 23.90
CA VAL A 63 5.53 -3.83 24.44
C VAL A 63 4.58 -5.00 24.29
N PHE A 64 4.64 -5.75 23.17
CA PHE A 64 3.86 -6.96 22.99
C PHE A 64 4.23 -8.02 24.02
N VAL A 65 5.52 -8.24 24.27
CA VAL A 65 6.01 -9.23 25.24
C VAL A 65 5.60 -8.86 26.66
N ILE A 66 5.80 -7.60 27.07
CA ILE A 66 5.39 -7.10 28.40
C ILE A 66 3.89 -7.21 28.58
N GLY A 67 3.10 -6.87 27.57
CA GLY A 67 1.64 -6.91 27.58
C GLY A 67 1.03 -8.19 27.01
N PHE A 68 1.78 -9.31 26.98
CA PHE A 68 1.39 -10.56 26.28
C PHE A 68 -0.02 -11.04 26.64
N GLY A 69 -0.38 -11.10 27.92
CA GLY A 69 -1.70 -11.55 28.36
C GLY A 69 -2.85 -10.74 27.77
N LYS A 70 -2.64 -9.42 27.58
CA LYS A 70 -3.63 -8.52 26.98
C LYS A 70 -3.66 -8.62 25.45
N TYR A 71 -2.50 -8.51 24.81
CA TYR A 71 -2.43 -8.37 23.36
C TYR A 71 -2.57 -9.71 22.61
N ASN A 72 -2.23 -10.82 23.25
CA ASN A 72 -2.40 -12.14 22.65
C ASN A 72 -3.87 -12.54 22.44
N GLN A 73 -4.81 -11.84 23.06
CA GLN A 73 -6.24 -12.06 22.85
C GLN A 73 -6.71 -11.70 21.42
N ASN A 74 -5.96 -10.86 20.70
CA ASN A 74 -6.25 -10.54 19.30
C ASN A 74 -5.72 -11.67 18.40
N PRO A 75 -6.58 -12.52 17.81
CA PRO A 75 -6.10 -13.64 17.01
C PRO A 75 -5.55 -13.16 15.66
N ALA A 76 -4.36 -13.64 15.26
CA ALA A 76 -3.81 -13.48 13.92
C ALA A 76 -4.02 -14.75 13.09
N PHE A 77 -3.60 -15.90 13.61
CA PHE A 77 -3.65 -17.19 12.91
C PHE A 77 -5.06 -17.79 12.74
N LYS A 78 -6.11 -17.21 13.31
CA LYS A 78 -7.49 -17.60 13.01
C LYS A 78 -7.95 -17.11 11.64
N HIS A 79 -7.26 -16.11 11.07
CA HIS A 79 -7.63 -15.47 9.82
C HIS A 79 -6.89 -16.10 8.63
N PRO A 80 -7.61 -16.57 7.59
CA PRO A 80 -7.00 -17.25 6.45
C PRO A 80 -5.98 -16.36 5.72
N GLN A 81 -6.23 -15.05 5.56
CA GLN A 81 -5.29 -14.15 4.91
C GLN A 81 -3.93 -14.08 5.62
N PHE A 82 -3.87 -14.18 6.96
CA PHE A 82 -2.60 -14.23 7.69
C PHE A 82 -1.89 -15.57 7.48
N LYS A 83 -2.63 -16.68 7.47
CA LYS A 83 -2.06 -18.00 7.20
C LYS A 83 -1.45 -18.07 5.80
N PHE A 84 -2.18 -17.55 4.80
CA PHE A 84 -1.69 -17.52 3.42
C PHE A 84 -0.52 -16.56 3.24
N MET A 85 -0.46 -15.45 4.00
CA MET A 85 0.73 -14.61 4.07
C MET A 85 1.95 -15.42 4.56
N CYS A 86 1.81 -16.14 5.67
CA CYS A 86 2.89 -16.97 6.19
C CYS A 86 3.32 -18.07 5.19
N LEU A 87 2.37 -18.68 4.47
CA LEU A 87 2.68 -19.66 3.44
C LEU A 87 3.37 -19.04 2.22
N THR A 88 2.98 -17.82 1.80
CA THR A 88 3.67 -17.07 0.74
C THR A 88 5.12 -16.78 1.15
N VAL A 89 5.34 -16.30 2.37
CA VAL A 89 6.68 -16.06 2.91
C VAL A 89 7.49 -17.35 2.97
N LEU A 90 6.89 -18.46 3.40
CA LEU A 90 7.55 -19.76 3.44
C LEU A 90 8.01 -20.19 2.04
N MET A 91 7.14 -20.10 1.02
CA MET A 91 7.51 -20.44 -0.36
C MET A 91 8.62 -19.53 -0.87
N TYR A 92 8.57 -18.23 -0.53
CA TYR A 92 9.62 -17.29 -0.84
C TYR A 92 10.95 -17.68 -0.19
N CYS A 93 10.95 -18.05 1.09
CA CYS A 93 12.17 -18.53 1.80
C CYS A 93 12.72 -19.81 1.18
N LEU A 94 11.84 -20.76 0.79
CA LEU A 94 12.26 -22.01 0.15
C LEU A 94 12.88 -21.80 -1.23
N ALA A 95 12.51 -20.74 -1.94
CA ALA A 95 13.12 -20.36 -3.21
C ALA A 95 14.61 -19.97 -3.10
N TYR A 96 15.13 -19.82 -1.89
CA TYR A 96 16.56 -19.62 -1.61
C TYR A 96 17.44 -20.67 -2.31
N PHE A 97 17.01 -21.92 -2.31
CA PHE A 97 17.79 -23.02 -2.91
C PHE A 97 17.91 -22.92 -4.44
N ASN A 98 17.09 -22.10 -5.08
CA ASN A 98 17.07 -21.88 -6.54
C ASN A 98 17.48 -20.45 -6.91
N ALA A 99 17.86 -19.60 -5.94
CA ALA A 99 18.11 -18.19 -6.16
C ALA A 99 19.49 -17.94 -6.78
N PRO A 100 19.57 -17.39 -8.02
CA PRO A 100 20.85 -17.07 -8.65
C PRO A 100 21.58 -15.91 -7.96
N PHE A 101 20.85 -14.98 -7.34
CA PHE A 101 21.38 -13.87 -6.57
C PHE A 101 21.18 -14.10 -5.07
N THR A 102 21.94 -15.03 -4.50
CA THR A 102 21.76 -15.50 -3.11
C THR A 102 21.80 -14.37 -2.08
N GLU A 103 22.76 -13.47 -2.15
CA GLU A 103 22.89 -12.34 -1.20
C GLU A 103 21.69 -11.39 -1.31
N TYR A 104 21.29 -11.04 -2.53
CA TYR A 104 20.12 -10.19 -2.76
C TYR A 104 18.82 -10.88 -2.29
N HIS A 105 18.73 -12.21 -2.45
CA HIS A 105 17.60 -12.97 -1.95
C HIS A 105 17.55 -12.98 -0.41
N ILE A 106 18.68 -13.14 0.28
CA ILE A 106 18.76 -13.08 1.76
C ILE A 106 18.29 -11.70 2.26
N MET A 107 18.78 -10.61 1.67
CA MET A 107 18.35 -9.25 2.03
C MET A 107 16.83 -9.06 1.82
N SER A 108 16.31 -9.56 0.70
CA SER A 108 14.89 -9.49 0.37
C SER A 108 14.03 -10.36 1.28
N MET A 109 14.54 -11.51 1.71
CA MET A 109 13.91 -12.41 2.67
C MET A 109 13.84 -11.77 4.07
N ASP A 110 14.91 -11.14 4.53
CA ASP A 110 14.95 -10.41 5.80
C ASP A 110 13.91 -9.29 5.81
N ALA A 111 13.83 -8.49 4.74
CA ALA A 111 12.81 -7.47 4.59
C ALA A 111 11.39 -8.07 4.64
N PHE A 112 11.14 -9.21 3.96
CA PHE A 112 9.83 -9.85 3.95
C PHE A 112 9.44 -10.43 5.32
N LEU A 113 10.40 -11.00 6.05
CA LEU A 113 10.19 -11.47 7.42
C LEU A 113 9.90 -10.30 8.37
N THR A 114 10.63 -9.19 8.25
CA THR A 114 10.39 -7.97 9.03
C THR A 114 8.97 -7.43 8.80
N ILE A 115 8.52 -7.31 7.55
CA ILE A 115 7.15 -6.92 7.20
C ILE A 115 6.12 -7.85 7.85
N SER A 116 6.41 -9.16 7.87
CA SER A 116 5.53 -10.17 8.47
C SER A 116 5.41 -10.00 9.98
N VAL A 117 6.53 -9.71 10.65
CA VAL A 117 6.57 -9.41 12.09
C VAL A 117 5.79 -8.12 12.39
N VAL A 118 6.01 -7.05 11.63
CA VAL A 118 5.26 -5.79 11.78
C VAL A 118 3.76 -6.03 11.61
N THR A 119 3.36 -6.77 10.57
CA THR A 119 1.96 -7.14 10.31
C THR A 119 1.35 -7.88 11.51
N PHE A 120 2.06 -8.87 12.06
CA PHE A 120 1.64 -9.60 13.25
C PHE A 120 1.49 -8.67 14.45
N LEU A 121 2.47 -7.80 14.71
CA LEU A 121 2.44 -6.87 15.84
C LEU A 121 1.28 -5.87 15.73
N VAL A 122 1.02 -5.32 14.55
CA VAL A 122 -0.14 -4.43 14.31
C VAL A 122 -1.45 -5.13 14.65
N ILE A 123 -1.62 -6.39 14.21
CA ILE A 123 -2.82 -7.18 14.53
C ILE A 123 -2.96 -7.38 16.05
N LYS A 124 -1.86 -7.68 16.73
CA LYS A 124 -1.84 -7.90 18.17
C LYS A 124 -2.12 -6.63 18.97
N LEU A 125 -1.52 -5.51 18.58
CA LEU A 125 -1.62 -4.24 19.30
C LEU A 125 -2.92 -3.46 19.02
N CYS A 126 -3.63 -3.78 17.91
CA CYS A 126 -4.89 -3.14 17.53
C CYS A 126 -6.09 -3.80 18.21
N SER A 127 -6.47 -3.31 19.40
CA SER A 127 -7.51 -3.90 20.25
C SER A 127 -8.83 -3.12 20.28
N GLU A 128 -8.85 -1.88 19.80
CA GLU A 128 -9.98 -0.98 19.95
C GLU A 128 -10.33 -0.30 18.62
N ARG A 129 -11.61 0.12 18.48
CA ARG A 129 -12.07 0.85 17.28
C ARG A 129 -11.25 2.09 16.97
N LYS A 130 -10.88 2.87 18.01
CA LYS A 130 -10.06 4.07 17.84
C LYS A 130 -8.69 3.78 17.23
N HIS A 131 -8.10 2.59 17.49
CA HIS A 131 -6.80 2.20 16.91
C HIS A 131 -6.88 2.09 15.38
N ILE A 132 -7.98 1.57 14.83
CA ILE A 132 -8.19 1.51 13.37
C ILE A 132 -8.23 2.92 12.78
N TYR A 133 -8.97 3.85 13.42
CA TYR A 133 -8.99 5.24 12.98
C TYR A 133 -7.60 5.88 13.02
N TRP A 134 -6.85 5.68 14.10
CA TRP A 134 -5.51 6.23 14.26
C TRP A 134 -4.53 5.72 13.21
N ILE A 135 -4.55 4.42 12.91
CA ILE A 135 -3.71 3.82 11.85
C ILE A 135 -4.02 4.47 10.49
N ILE A 136 -5.30 4.64 10.17
CA ILE A 136 -5.73 5.25 8.90
C ILE A 136 -5.34 6.73 8.86
N ASP A 137 -5.61 7.47 9.93
CA ASP A 137 -5.30 8.91 9.99
C ASP A 137 -3.79 9.16 9.96
N SER A 138 -2.98 8.30 10.58
CA SER A 138 -1.52 8.34 10.49
C SER A 138 -1.01 8.05 9.07
N TYR A 139 -1.61 7.05 8.40
CA TYR A 139 -1.29 6.77 6.99
C TYR A 139 -1.57 8.00 6.12
N LEU A 140 -2.73 8.63 6.28
CA LEU A 140 -3.11 9.84 5.54
C LEU A 140 -2.18 11.02 5.86
N PHE A 141 -1.83 11.22 7.13
CA PHE A 141 -0.92 12.27 7.55
C PHE A 141 0.49 12.08 6.97
N SER A 142 1.01 10.86 7.02
CA SER A 142 2.34 10.53 6.49
C SER A 142 2.39 10.69 4.96
N ALA A 143 1.33 10.26 4.26
CA ALA A 143 1.19 10.44 2.83
C ALA A 143 1.10 11.93 2.45
N PHE A 144 0.37 12.74 3.23
CA PHE A 144 0.33 14.20 3.06
C PHE A 144 1.71 14.84 3.21
N LEU A 145 2.47 14.49 4.25
CA LEU A 145 3.82 15.06 4.46
C LEU A 145 4.78 14.69 3.32
N LEU A 146 4.75 13.43 2.86
CA LEU A 146 5.54 13.04 1.69
C LEU A 146 5.10 13.82 0.45
N SER A 147 3.80 13.98 0.24
CA SER A 147 3.26 14.70 -0.92
C SER A 147 3.59 16.19 -0.86
N PHE A 148 3.61 16.79 0.31
CA PHE A 148 4.10 18.15 0.52
C PHE A 148 5.59 18.29 0.18
N TYR A 149 6.40 17.29 0.58
CA TYR A 149 7.81 17.24 0.21
C TYR A 149 8.00 17.10 -1.31
N ILE A 150 7.23 16.21 -1.98
CA ILE A 150 7.26 16.02 -3.43
C ILE A 150 6.90 17.32 -4.16
N TYR A 151 5.89 18.06 -3.68
CA TYR A 151 5.51 19.36 -4.24
C TYR A 151 6.67 20.36 -4.22
N GLY A 152 7.39 20.45 -3.10
CA GLY A 152 8.55 21.32 -2.97
C GLY A 152 9.79 20.87 -3.76
N TRP A 153 9.89 19.54 -4.02
CA TRP A 153 10.98 18.95 -4.79
C TRP A 153 10.82 19.19 -6.31
N GLY A 154 9.59 19.04 -6.81
CA GLY A 154 9.27 19.24 -8.22
C GLY A 154 9.76 18.14 -9.17
N ARG A 155 9.63 18.39 -10.47
CA ARG A 155 10.10 17.51 -11.54
C ARG A 155 11.56 17.79 -11.91
N ASP A 156 12.27 16.76 -12.31
CA ASP A 156 13.59 16.86 -12.92
C ASP A 156 13.50 17.11 -14.45
N SER A 157 14.65 17.12 -15.12
CA SER A 157 14.76 17.31 -16.57
C SER A 157 14.07 16.21 -17.40
N SER A 158 13.78 15.05 -16.81
CA SER A 158 13.02 13.97 -17.45
C SER A 158 11.52 14.20 -17.44
N GLY A 159 11.03 15.29 -16.86
CA GLY A 159 9.61 15.60 -16.68
C GLY A 159 8.93 14.75 -15.60
N ARG A 160 9.70 14.11 -14.71
CA ARG A 160 9.22 13.26 -13.62
C ARG A 160 9.86 13.65 -12.29
N VAL A 161 9.28 13.21 -11.22
CA VAL A 161 9.90 13.32 -9.89
C VAL A 161 10.83 12.13 -9.69
N SER A 162 12.08 12.39 -9.32
CA SER A 162 13.08 11.38 -8.93
C SER A 162 13.64 11.69 -7.54
N GLY A 163 14.30 10.72 -6.91
CA GLY A 163 14.99 10.92 -5.62
C GLY A 163 14.09 11.12 -4.39
N VAL A 164 12.80 10.85 -4.50
CA VAL A 164 11.82 10.96 -3.40
C VAL A 164 11.45 9.61 -2.78
N GLY A 165 12.27 8.59 -3.00
CA GLY A 165 12.03 7.23 -2.56
C GLY A 165 11.63 7.08 -1.09
N MET A 166 10.74 6.12 -0.84
CA MET A 166 10.37 5.61 0.49
C MET A 166 11.26 4.41 0.84
N VAL A 167 11.08 3.83 2.00
CA VAL A 167 11.96 2.74 2.48
C VAL A 167 11.99 1.54 1.52
N ASP A 168 10.85 1.06 1.07
CA ASP A 168 10.73 -0.08 0.12
C ASP A 168 10.37 0.36 -1.31
N ALA A 169 10.37 1.66 -1.58
CA ALA A 169 9.94 2.25 -2.82
C ALA A 169 10.97 3.29 -3.33
N PRO A 170 12.15 2.85 -3.80
CA PRO A 170 13.19 3.75 -4.31
C PRO A 170 12.79 4.45 -5.61
N ASP A 171 11.96 3.81 -6.44
CA ASP A 171 11.44 4.35 -7.69
C ASP A 171 10.11 5.11 -7.47
N SER A 172 9.92 6.18 -8.22
CA SER A 172 8.74 7.04 -8.09
C SER A 172 7.42 6.33 -8.44
N ASN A 173 7.40 5.34 -9.35
CA ASN A 173 6.18 4.56 -9.61
C ASN A 173 5.77 3.73 -8.38
N LEU A 174 6.75 3.24 -7.62
CA LEU A 174 6.51 2.52 -6.38
C LEU A 174 5.92 3.44 -5.31
N VAL A 175 6.43 4.70 -5.25
CA VAL A 175 5.87 5.75 -4.39
C VAL A 175 4.43 6.08 -4.79
N ALA A 176 4.14 6.21 -6.09
CA ALA A 176 2.78 6.45 -6.58
C ALA A 176 1.81 5.35 -6.13
N ALA A 177 2.21 4.08 -6.20
CA ALA A 177 1.37 2.99 -5.73
C ALA A 177 1.10 3.03 -4.21
N ALA A 178 2.07 3.48 -3.42
CA ALA A 178 1.90 3.64 -1.98
C ALA A 178 0.98 4.83 -1.63
N LEU A 179 0.99 5.90 -2.43
CA LEU A 179 0.12 7.07 -2.26
C LEU A 179 -1.29 6.84 -2.80
N ALA A 180 -1.46 6.06 -3.88
CA ALA A 180 -2.73 5.88 -4.57
C ALA A 180 -3.92 5.48 -3.67
N PRO A 181 -3.80 4.53 -2.70
CA PRO A 181 -4.88 4.18 -1.80
C PRO A 181 -5.41 5.35 -0.96
N THR A 182 -4.54 6.31 -0.65
CA THR A 182 -4.89 7.44 0.23
C THR A 182 -5.86 8.41 -0.44
N ILE A 183 -5.91 8.47 -1.77
CA ILE A 183 -6.88 9.29 -2.52
C ILE A 183 -8.32 8.93 -2.11
N VAL A 184 -8.65 7.64 -2.17
CA VAL A 184 -10.00 7.17 -1.82
C VAL A 184 -10.29 7.39 -0.33
N LEU A 185 -9.29 7.18 0.51
CA LEU A 185 -9.40 7.40 1.96
C LEU A 185 -9.62 8.89 2.29
N PHE A 186 -8.89 9.81 1.65
CA PHE A 186 -9.10 11.26 1.81
C PHE A 186 -10.49 11.68 1.36
N ILE A 187 -10.96 11.21 0.19
CA ILE A 187 -12.32 11.49 -0.31
C ILE A 187 -13.37 11.02 0.70
N ALA A 188 -13.26 9.78 1.18
CA ALA A 188 -14.20 9.22 2.12
C ALA A 188 -14.22 9.99 3.46
N LYS A 189 -13.05 10.36 4.00
CA LYS A 189 -12.92 11.16 5.22
C LYS A 189 -13.46 12.58 5.04
N LEU A 190 -13.18 13.21 3.91
CA LEU A 190 -13.71 14.54 3.57
C LEU A 190 -15.24 14.57 3.56
N ILE A 191 -15.88 13.51 3.08
CA ILE A 191 -17.33 13.36 3.03
C ILE A 191 -17.91 13.03 4.41
N ALA A 192 -17.28 12.10 5.15
CA ALA A 192 -17.81 11.54 6.38
C ALA A 192 -17.60 12.42 7.62
N ASP A 193 -16.49 13.17 7.71
CA ASP A 193 -16.19 13.97 8.90
C ASP A 193 -17.04 15.26 8.90
N LYS A 194 -17.65 15.54 10.07
CA LYS A 194 -18.48 16.76 10.25
C LYS A 194 -17.66 17.96 10.72
N ARG A 195 -16.45 17.75 11.23
CA ARG A 195 -15.58 18.82 11.79
C ARG A 195 -14.92 19.57 10.63
N LEU A 196 -15.15 20.90 10.57
CA LEU A 196 -14.65 21.73 9.48
C LEU A 196 -13.12 21.71 9.36
N ILE A 197 -12.40 21.74 10.49
CA ILE A 197 -10.93 21.69 10.52
C ILE A 197 -10.42 20.35 9.95
N ALA A 198 -11.02 19.24 10.35
CA ALA A 198 -10.64 17.93 9.83
C ALA A 198 -10.92 17.81 8.31
N ARG A 199 -12.07 18.32 7.86
CA ARG A 199 -12.38 18.38 6.41
C ARG A 199 -11.39 19.25 5.65
N GLY A 200 -10.97 20.39 6.24
CA GLY A 200 -9.91 21.22 5.67
C GLY A 200 -8.61 20.45 5.49
N PHE A 201 -8.17 19.73 6.52
CA PHE A 201 -6.99 18.88 6.44
C PHE A 201 -7.13 17.79 5.36
N TYR A 202 -8.26 17.06 5.31
CA TYR A 202 -8.46 16.01 4.30
C TYR A 202 -8.55 16.58 2.89
N GLY A 203 -9.13 17.76 2.69
CA GLY A 203 -9.18 18.44 1.40
C GLY A 203 -7.80 18.87 0.90
N VAL A 204 -7.01 19.50 1.76
CA VAL A 204 -5.62 19.90 1.46
C VAL A 204 -4.76 18.67 1.19
N GLY A 205 -4.87 17.63 2.04
CA GLY A 205 -4.15 16.37 1.84
C GLY A 205 -4.46 15.71 0.50
N LEU A 206 -5.76 15.67 0.13
CA LEU A 206 -6.19 15.15 -1.17
C LEU A 206 -5.54 15.90 -2.35
N ILE A 207 -5.49 17.23 -2.29
CA ILE A 207 -4.89 18.07 -3.34
C ILE A 207 -3.40 17.76 -3.48
N PHE A 208 -2.64 17.70 -2.37
CA PHE A 208 -1.21 17.41 -2.40
C PHE A 208 -0.91 16.01 -2.90
N VAL A 209 -1.67 14.98 -2.46
CA VAL A 209 -1.48 13.60 -2.92
C VAL A 209 -1.83 13.47 -4.41
N LEU A 210 -2.92 14.10 -4.86
CA LEU A 210 -3.30 14.09 -6.27
C LEU A 210 -2.21 14.77 -7.13
N ASN A 211 -1.72 15.94 -6.69
CA ASN A 211 -0.61 16.64 -7.35
C ASN A 211 0.65 15.75 -7.41
N SER A 212 0.97 15.04 -6.34
CA SER A 212 2.12 14.13 -6.31
C SER A 212 1.99 13.00 -7.33
N LEU A 213 0.80 12.39 -7.46
CA LEU A 213 0.57 11.36 -8.48
C LEU A 213 0.75 11.92 -9.90
N ILE A 214 0.29 13.16 -10.16
CA ILE A 214 0.47 13.84 -11.45
C ILE A 214 1.95 14.14 -11.71
N LEU A 215 2.69 14.66 -10.71
CA LEU A 215 4.11 14.95 -10.84
C LEU A 215 4.94 13.68 -11.06
N ILE A 216 4.63 12.59 -10.37
CA ILE A 216 5.27 11.27 -10.57
C ILE A 216 4.92 10.67 -11.94
N ASN A 217 3.72 10.96 -12.46
CA ASN A 217 3.28 10.53 -13.78
C ASN A 217 3.25 9.01 -13.95
N SER A 218 2.61 8.28 -12.98
CA SER A 218 2.53 6.81 -12.96
C SER A 218 1.19 6.29 -13.47
N ARG A 219 1.18 5.70 -14.67
CA ARG A 219 -0.02 5.09 -15.30
C ARG A 219 -0.68 4.05 -14.38
N GLY A 220 0.12 3.15 -13.79
CA GLY A 220 -0.38 2.11 -12.88
C GLY A 220 -1.02 2.68 -11.61
N GLY A 221 -0.45 3.75 -11.06
CA GLY A 221 -1.04 4.47 -9.92
C GLY A 221 -2.42 5.04 -10.25
N PHE A 222 -2.57 5.67 -11.42
CA PHE A 222 -3.86 6.23 -11.86
C PHE A 222 -4.91 5.16 -12.15
N LEU A 223 -4.55 4.05 -12.79
CA LEU A 223 -5.46 2.92 -12.98
C LEU A 223 -5.95 2.37 -11.64
N GLY A 224 -5.04 2.25 -10.67
CA GLY A 224 -5.38 1.88 -9.30
C GLY A 224 -6.41 2.84 -8.68
N VAL A 225 -6.15 4.16 -8.75
CA VAL A 225 -7.08 5.19 -8.22
C VAL A 225 -8.45 5.10 -8.89
N ALA A 226 -8.48 4.98 -10.22
CA ALA A 226 -9.74 4.85 -10.97
C ALA A 226 -10.54 3.61 -10.55
N ALA A 227 -9.87 2.46 -10.39
CA ALA A 227 -10.50 1.23 -9.93
C ALA A 227 -11.02 1.34 -8.49
N GLY A 228 -10.24 1.95 -7.58
CA GLY A 228 -10.65 2.15 -6.19
C GLY A 228 -11.83 3.11 -6.04
N ILE A 229 -11.81 4.23 -6.75
CA ILE A 229 -12.94 5.18 -6.80
C ILE A 229 -14.17 4.49 -7.42
N GLY A 230 -13.99 3.78 -8.55
CA GLY A 230 -15.05 3.04 -9.20
C GLY A 230 -15.70 2.00 -8.26
N TYR A 231 -14.89 1.25 -7.53
CA TYR A 231 -15.37 0.29 -6.53
C TYR A 231 -16.12 1.00 -5.37
N PHE A 232 -15.56 2.10 -4.86
CA PHE A 232 -16.21 2.90 -3.80
C PHE A 232 -17.60 3.40 -4.24
N LEU A 233 -17.66 3.98 -5.43
CA LEU A 233 -18.91 4.49 -6.00
C LEU A 233 -19.92 3.39 -6.28
N PHE A 234 -19.48 2.30 -6.94
CA PHE A 234 -20.35 1.18 -7.27
C PHE A 234 -21.05 0.62 -6.02
N ILE A 235 -20.29 0.42 -4.96
CA ILE A 235 -20.86 -0.08 -3.70
C ILE A 235 -21.73 0.98 -3.02
N SER A 236 -21.35 2.26 -3.03
CA SER A 236 -22.11 3.34 -2.42
C SER A 236 -23.46 3.56 -3.11
N PHE A 237 -23.49 3.49 -4.44
CA PHE A 237 -24.73 3.67 -5.20
C PHE A 237 -25.65 2.43 -5.15
N LYS A 238 -25.08 1.23 -5.11
CA LYS A 238 -25.85 -0.02 -4.99
C LYS A 238 -26.49 -0.18 -3.61
N ASN A 239 -26.06 0.60 -2.64
CA ASN A 239 -26.46 0.43 -1.26
C ASN A 239 -27.59 1.40 -0.90
N ASP A 240 -28.77 0.89 -0.51
CA ASP A 240 -29.98 1.68 -0.21
C ASP A 240 -29.87 2.55 1.06
N ALA A 241 -28.83 2.40 1.84
CA ALA A 241 -28.63 3.18 3.04
C ALA A 241 -27.90 4.52 2.84
N PHE A 242 -27.26 4.72 1.70
CA PHE A 242 -26.91 6.09 1.36
C PHE A 242 -28.17 6.83 0.92
N THR A 243 -28.54 7.83 1.69
CA THR A 243 -29.64 8.73 1.35
C THR A 243 -29.38 9.40 0.01
N LEU A 244 -30.43 9.84 -0.67
CA LEU A 244 -30.27 10.58 -1.94
C LEU A 244 -29.37 11.80 -1.78
N LYS A 245 -29.40 12.45 -0.59
CA LYS A 245 -28.52 13.59 -0.26
C LYS A 245 -27.05 13.19 -0.20
N GLU A 246 -26.74 12.06 0.44
CA GLU A 246 -25.37 11.54 0.50
C GLU A 246 -24.88 11.08 -0.86
N LYS A 247 -25.68 10.38 -1.64
CA LYS A 247 -25.37 10.01 -3.03
C LYS A 247 -25.07 11.23 -3.90
N ARG A 248 -25.86 12.32 -3.76
CA ARG A 248 -25.59 13.60 -4.44
C ARG A 248 -24.29 14.24 -3.96
N ALA A 249 -23.98 14.20 -2.66
CA ALA A 249 -22.73 14.71 -2.11
C ALA A 249 -21.51 13.94 -2.64
N ILE A 250 -21.60 12.61 -2.70
CA ILE A 250 -20.57 11.74 -3.29
C ILE A 250 -20.35 12.10 -4.77
N PHE A 251 -21.44 12.26 -5.53
CA PHE A 251 -21.39 12.62 -6.95
C PHE A 251 -20.79 14.02 -7.17
N ALA A 252 -21.20 15.00 -6.38
CA ALA A 252 -20.62 16.36 -6.41
C ALA A 252 -19.13 16.35 -6.04
N GLY A 253 -18.74 15.57 -5.02
CA GLY A 253 -17.35 15.37 -4.65
C GLY A 253 -16.51 14.76 -5.77
N MET A 254 -17.11 13.83 -6.55
CA MET A 254 -16.44 13.25 -7.71
C MET A 254 -16.27 14.26 -8.85
N ILE A 255 -17.28 15.10 -9.12
CA ILE A 255 -17.15 16.18 -10.12
C ILE A 255 -16.02 17.13 -9.71
N LEU A 256 -15.96 17.52 -8.44
CA LEU A 256 -14.90 18.38 -7.92
C LEU A 256 -13.52 17.70 -8.01
N PHE A 257 -13.44 16.39 -7.75
CA PHE A 257 -12.21 15.61 -7.91
C PHE A 257 -11.74 15.60 -9.36
N VAL A 258 -12.65 15.34 -10.31
CA VAL A 258 -12.35 15.34 -11.75
C VAL A 258 -11.95 16.75 -12.22
N ALA A 259 -12.63 17.80 -11.77
CA ALA A 259 -12.27 19.17 -12.08
C ALA A 259 -10.88 19.55 -11.51
N ALA A 260 -10.59 19.17 -10.27
CA ALA A 260 -9.27 19.37 -9.66
C ALA A 260 -8.18 18.59 -10.40
N PHE A 261 -8.47 17.36 -10.82
CA PHE A 261 -7.57 16.56 -11.63
C PHE A 261 -7.21 17.26 -12.94
N PHE A 262 -8.20 17.69 -13.74
CA PHE A 262 -7.94 18.39 -15.00
C PHE A 262 -7.26 19.75 -14.80
N ARG A 263 -7.50 20.42 -13.67
CA ARG A 263 -6.81 21.68 -13.34
C ARG A 263 -5.34 21.48 -12.99
N LEU A 264 -4.98 20.33 -12.40
CA LEU A 264 -3.63 19.97 -12.00
C LEU A 264 -2.88 19.22 -13.10
N ALA A 265 -3.58 18.47 -13.97
CA ALA A 265 -2.99 17.75 -15.07
C ALA A 265 -2.36 18.74 -16.06
N ASP A 266 -1.09 18.60 -16.30
CA ASP A 266 -0.32 19.37 -17.29
C ASP A 266 -0.15 18.58 -18.60
N ASN A 267 0.36 19.26 -19.63
CA ASN A 267 0.56 18.66 -20.95
C ASN A 267 1.50 17.43 -20.87
N THR A 268 2.57 17.49 -20.08
CA THR A 268 3.50 16.38 -19.90
C THR A 268 2.80 15.12 -19.37
N PHE A 269 1.85 15.30 -18.46
CA PHE A 269 1.04 14.20 -17.93
C PHE A 269 0.06 13.68 -18.98
N ILE A 270 -0.65 14.59 -19.69
CA ILE A 270 -1.65 14.25 -20.71
C ILE A 270 -0.97 13.49 -21.85
N ASP A 271 0.13 14.02 -22.40
CA ASP A 271 0.90 13.42 -23.48
C ASP A 271 1.34 12.00 -23.12
N ARG A 272 1.83 11.79 -21.89
CA ARG A 272 2.22 10.47 -21.42
C ARG A 272 1.05 9.51 -21.26
N MET A 273 -0.13 9.98 -20.88
CA MET A 273 -1.34 9.14 -20.83
C MET A 273 -1.84 8.78 -22.23
N MET A 274 -1.67 9.70 -23.21
CA MET A 274 -2.11 9.50 -24.59
C MET A 274 -1.11 8.69 -25.42
N SER A 275 0.18 8.73 -25.09
CA SER A 275 1.26 8.00 -25.82
C SER A 275 1.09 6.48 -25.82
N VAL A 276 0.19 5.92 -25.01
CA VAL A 276 -0.19 4.49 -25.08
C VAL A 276 -0.69 4.09 -26.47
N LYS A 277 -1.27 5.03 -27.26
CA LYS A 277 -1.74 4.76 -28.62
C LYS A 277 -0.63 4.79 -29.68
N GLU A 278 0.44 5.53 -29.44
CA GLU A 278 1.53 5.74 -30.40
C GLU A 278 2.73 4.79 -30.19
N GLU A 279 2.74 4.06 -29.08
CA GLU A 279 3.81 3.11 -28.70
C GLU A 279 3.86 1.83 -29.57
N SER A 280 3.10 1.77 -30.66
CA SER A 280 3.27 0.72 -31.70
C SER A 280 4.54 0.89 -32.52
N THR A 281 5.16 2.08 -32.50
CA THR A 281 6.47 2.37 -33.07
C THR A 281 7.49 2.44 -31.95
N LEU A 282 8.21 1.35 -31.74
CA LEU A 282 9.24 1.17 -30.72
C LEU A 282 10.39 2.19 -30.95
N ASN A 283 10.46 3.22 -30.13
CA ASN A 283 11.71 3.97 -29.97
C ASN A 283 12.71 3.08 -29.24
N GLU A 284 13.90 2.90 -29.81
CA GLU A 284 14.92 1.92 -29.40
C GLU A 284 15.44 2.08 -27.96
N GLU A 285 15.10 3.18 -27.28
CA GLU A 285 15.69 3.54 -25.98
C GLU A 285 14.72 3.45 -24.78
N GLN A 286 13.40 3.22 -24.97
CA GLN A 286 12.45 3.25 -23.86
C GLN A 286 11.58 2.02 -23.79
N GLU A 287 11.49 1.44 -22.59
CA GLU A 287 10.52 0.38 -22.26
C GLU A 287 9.09 0.91 -22.34
N THR A 288 8.25 0.26 -23.12
CA THR A 288 6.84 0.62 -23.35
C THR A 288 5.88 -0.28 -22.54
N GLY A 289 4.61 0.10 -22.46
CA GLY A 289 3.59 -0.72 -21.84
C GLY A 289 3.39 -2.06 -22.55
N SER A 290 3.58 -2.11 -23.88
CA SER A 290 3.44 -3.30 -24.71
C SER A 290 4.56 -4.33 -24.47
N THR A 291 5.79 -3.87 -24.20
CA THR A 291 6.92 -4.78 -23.91
C THR A 291 6.71 -5.58 -22.61
N ARG A 292 5.95 -5.07 -21.65
CA ARG A 292 5.65 -5.78 -20.39
C ARG A 292 4.87 -7.06 -20.60
N VAL A 293 4.01 -7.13 -21.62
CA VAL A 293 3.27 -8.35 -21.95
C VAL A 293 4.25 -9.48 -22.33
N PHE A 294 5.32 -9.17 -23.06
CA PHE A 294 6.36 -10.15 -23.36
C PHE A 294 7.10 -10.62 -22.11
N PHE A 295 7.36 -9.71 -21.13
CA PHE A 295 7.95 -10.11 -19.84
C PHE A 295 7.04 -11.02 -19.04
N TRP A 296 5.72 -10.79 -19.08
CA TRP A 296 4.75 -11.67 -18.43
C TRP A 296 4.68 -13.05 -19.09
N LEU A 297 4.67 -13.10 -20.42
CA LEU A 297 4.72 -14.36 -21.17
C LEU A 297 6.03 -15.10 -20.90
N ALA A 298 7.17 -14.41 -20.94
CA ALA A 298 8.47 -14.99 -20.61
C ALA A 298 8.51 -15.53 -19.16
N THR A 299 7.81 -14.87 -18.21
CA THR A 299 7.70 -15.38 -16.83
C THR A 299 6.91 -16.68 -16.76
N LEU A 300 5.86 -16.85 -17.59
CA LEU A 300 5.09 -18.09 -17.65
C LEU A 300 5.95 -19.25 -18.20
N GLU A 301 6.78 -19.00 -19.21
CA GLU A 301 7.71 -20.01 -19.73
C GLU A 301 8.78 -20.36 -18.67
N MET A 302 9.40 -19.34 -18.06
CA MET A 302 10.36 -19.54 -16.98
C MET A 302 9.78 -20.37 -15.80
N ALA A 303 8.51 -20.16 -15.45
CA ALA A 303 7.87 -20.88 -14.36
C ALA A 303 7.72 -22.38 -14.61
N LYS A 304 7.74 -22.85 -15.87
CA LYS A 304 7.74 -24.27 -16.21
C LYS A 304 9.03 -24.94 -15.76
N ASP A 305 10.17 -24.25 -15.93
CA ASP A 305 11.49 -24.75 -15.55
C ASP A 305 11.81 -24.48 -14.05
N HIS A 306 11.18 -23.43 -13.49
CA HIS A 306 11.35 -23.03 -12.10
C HIS A 306 10.02 -23.05 -11.31
N PRO A 307 9.34 -24.19 -11.13
CA PRO A 307 8.00 -24.28 -10.56
C PRO A 307 7.92 -23.85 -9.09
N PHE A 308 9.03 -23.88 -8.36
CA PHE A 308 9.15 -23.43 -6.97
C PHE A 308 9.71 -22.02 -6.85
N GLY A 309 9.89 -21.32 -7.98
CA GLY A 309 10.47 -19.99 -8.05
C GLY A 309 12.01 -19.99 -8.09
N ALA A 310 12.56 -18.87 -8.51
CA ALA A 310 13.99 -18.61 -8.61
C ALA A 310 14.49 -17.52 -7.66
N GLY A 311 13.74 -17.24 -6.59
CA GLY A 311 14.10 -16.25 -5.59
C GLY A 311 14.11 -14.81 -6.09
N ALA A 312 14.55 -13.89 -5.25
CA ALA A 312 14.60 -12.47 -5.55
C ALA A 312 15.46 -12.16 -6.78
N GLY A 313 14.89 -11.39 -7.70
CA GLY A 313 15.57 -11.05 -8.95
C GLY A 313 15.72 -12.22 -9.94
N GLY A 314 15.12 -13.37 -9.67
CA GLY A 314 15.22 -14.56 -10.53
C GLY A 314 14.78 -14.27 -11.96
N PHE A 315 13.67 -13.56 -12.16
CA PHE A 315 13.27 -13.16 -13.50
C PHE A 315 14.32 -12.28 -14.18
N GLN A 316 14.88 -11.30 -13.47
CA GLN A 316 15.92 -10.43 -14.05
C GLN A 316 17.13 -11.22 -14.55
N TYR A 317 17.53 -12.26 -13.82
CA TYR A 317 18.63 -13.13 -14.21
C TYR A 317 18.31 -13.94 -15.46
N TYR A 318 17.13 -14.59 -15.49
CA TYR A 318 16.72 -15.49 -16.54
C TYR A 318 16.03 -14.81 -17.74
N ALA A 319 15.64 -13.54 -17.63
CA ALA A 319 14.95 -12.79 -18.68
C ALA A 319 15.62 -12.88 -20.08
N PRO A 320 16.97 -12.80 -20.21
CA PRO A 320 17.63 -12.95 -21.50
C PRO A 320 17.39 -14.30 -22.20
N VAL A 321 17.09 -15.35 -21.43
CA VAL A 321 16.86 -16.72 -21.94
C VAL A 321 15.43 -16.87 -22.46
N TYR A 322 14.43 -16.28 -21.75
CA TYR A 322 13.02 -16.52 -22.03
C TYR A 322 12.36 -15.40 -22.86
N ILE A 323 12.94 -14.18 -22.89
CA ILE A 323 12.41 -13.13 -23.77
C ILE A 323 12.88 -13.41 -25.20
N PRO A 324 11.96 -13.52 -26.20
CA PRO A 324 12.35 -13.72 -27.60
C PRO A 324 13.37 -12.69 -28.10
N GLU A 325 14.32 -13.08 -28.94
CA GLU A 325 15.42 -12.21 -29.40
C GLU A 325 14.90 -11.00 -30.20
N GLU A 326 13.79 -11.16 -30.89
CA GLU A 326 13.15 -10.13 -31.69
C GLU A 326 12.48 -9.02 -30.86
N VAL A 327 12.27 -9.28 -29.57
CA VAL A 327 11.63 -8.30 -28.67
C VAL A 327 12.63 -7.22 -28.28
N ASN A 328 12.35 -6.00 -28.70
CA ASN A 328 13.12 -4.84 -28.24
C ASN A 328 12.77 -4.52 -26.79
N THR A 329 13.76 -4.59 -25.91
CA THR A 329 13.63 -4.32 -24.47
C THR A 329 14.05 -2.89 -24.10
N GLY A 330 14.42 -2.05 -25.08
CA GLY A 330 14.93 -0.70 -24.82
C GLY A 330 16.29 -0.70 -24.10
N GLY A 331 17.20 -1.58 -24.48
CA GLY A 331 18.55 -1.70 -23.91
C GLY A 331 18.80 -3.05 -23.26
N SER A 332 19.14 -3.10 -21.94
CA SER A 332 19.43 -4.36 -21.26
C SER A 332 18.27 -5.35 -21.33
N ARG A 333 18.57 -6.64 -21.55
CA ARG A 333 17.59 -7.72 -21.49
C ARG A 333 17.30 -8.21 -20.05
N ASN A 334 18.13 -7.84 -19.09
CA ASN A 334 17.93 -8.12 -17.67
C ASN A 334 16.89 -7.16 -17.08
N ARG A 335 15.62 -7.36 -17.41
CA ARG A 335 14.50 -6.48 -17.03
C ARG A 335 13.73 -7.00 -15.84
N ALA A 336 13.16 -6.10 -15.06
CA ALA A 336 12.15 -6.42 -14.06
C ALA A 336 10.82 -6.80 -14.74
N VAL A 337 10.03 -7.65 -14.11
CA VAL A 337 8.77 -8.15 -14.69
C VAL A 337 7.65 -7.10 -14.70
N HIS A 338 7.75 -6.06 -13.87
CA HIS A 338 6.77 -4.97 -13.72
C HIS A 338 5.33 -5.44 -13.47
N SER A 339 5.18 -6.48 -12.66
CA SER A 339 3.90 -6.97 -12.15
C SER A 339 4.13 -7.80 -10.91
N THR A 340 3.46 -7.47 -9.81
CA THR A 340 3.59 -8.21 -8.54
C THR A 340 3.12 -9.67 -8.66
N TRP A 341 2.13 -9.93 -9.52
CA TRP A 341 1.66 -11.30 -9.77
C TRP A 341 2.75 -12.17 -10.41
N PHE A 342 3.36 -11.66 -11.47
CA PHE A 342 4.44 -12.35 -12.17
C PHE A 342 5.77 -12.29 -11.38
N GLU A 343 6.00 -11.24 -10.58
CA GLU A 343 7.09 -11.20 -9.60
C GLU A 343 6.94 -12.35 -8.60
N THR A 344 5.74 -12.55 -8.05
CA THR A 344 5.48 -13.64 -7.10
C THR A 344 5.65 -15.01 -7.77
N LEU A 345 5.20 -15.16 -9.02
CA LEU A 345 5.37 -16.40 -9.78
C LEU A 345 6.85 -16.72 -10.03
N SER A 346 7.62 -15.74 -10.47
CA SER A 346 9.05 -15.94 -10.75
C SER A 346 9.90 -16.13 -9.48
N GLU A 347 9.55 -15.44 -8.39
CA GLU A 347 10.35 -15.48 -7.16
C GLU A 347 9.94 -16.62 -6.21
N ALA A 348 8.66 -16.96 -6.10
CA ALA A 348 8.12 -17.95 -5.15
C ALA A 348 7.39 -19.13 -5.80
N GLY A 349 7.34 -19.20 -7.14
CA GLY A 349 6.74 -20.27 -7.91
C GLY A 349 5.22 -20.33 -7.87
N TYR A 350 4.64 -21.41 -8.44
CA TYR A 350 3.19 -21.58 -8.54
C TYR A 350 2.48 -21.60 -7.18
N LEU A 351 3.06 -22.27 -6.18
CA LEU A 351 2.47 -22.32 -4.84
C LEU A 351 2.55 -20.95 -4.15
N GLY A 352 3.66 -20.21 -4.34
CA GLY A 352 3.78 -18.84 -3.84
C GLY A 352 2.71 -17.94 -4.42
N LEU A 353 2.49 -17.98 -5.75
CA LEU A 353 1.43 -17.23 -6.42
C LEU A 353 0.03 -17.64 -5.95
N LEU A 354 -0.23 -18.94 -5.77
CA LEU A 354 -1.50 -19.45 -5.26
C LEU A 354 -1.79 -18.87 -3.85
N PHE A 355 -0.84 -18.99 -2.93
CA PHE A 355 -1.01 -18.51 -1.56
C PHE A 355 -1.14 -16.99 -1.50
N PHE A 356 -0.36 -16.27 -2.30
CA PHE A 356 -0.48 -14.81 -2.46
C PHE A 356 -1.88 -14.42 -2.96
N SER A 357 -2.39 -15.09 -3.99
CA SER A 357 -3.73 -14.84 -4.54
C SER A 357 -4.83 -15.12 -3.51
N LEU A 358 -4.71 -16.21 -2.74
CA LEU A 358 -5.64 -16.53 -1.66
C LEU A 358 -5.57 -15.50 -0.51
N MET A 359 -4.39 -15.00 -0.18
CA MET A 359 -4.19 -13.92 0.79
C MET A 359 -4.97 -12.66 0.36
N ILE A 360 -4.83 -12.23 -0.88
CA ILE A 360 -5.56 -11.07 -1.45
C ILE A 360 -7.07 -11.32 -1.43
N PHE A 361 -7.52 -12.49 -1.88
CA PHE A 361 -8.94 -12.87 -1.90
C PHE A 361 -9.57 -12.83 -0.50
N PHE A 362 -8.94 -13.47 0.49
CA PHE A 362 -9.49 -13.49 1.85
C PHE A 362 -9.42 -12.15 2.56
N THR A 363 -8.44 -11.30 2.22
CA THR A 363 -8.39 -9.91 2.68
C THR A 363 -9.61 -9.13 2.20
N HIS A 364 -9.89 -9.17 0.90
CA HIS A 364 -11.08 -8.52 0.33
C HIS A 364 -12.38 -9.08 0.94
N ARG A 365 -12.50 -10.42 1.03
CA ARG A 365 -13.66 -11.08 1.65
C ARG A 365 -13.88 -10.64 3.10
N SER A 366 -12.82 -10.43 3.87
CA SER A 366 -12.89 -9.95 5.24
C SER A 366 -13.48 -8.55 5.33
N PHE A 367 -13.03 -7.62 4.48
CA PHE A 367 -13.62 -6.28 4.39
C PHE A 367 -15.11 -6.33 4.02
N VAL A 368 -15.48 -7.13 3.03
CA VAL A 368 -16.89 -7.29 2.64
C VAL A 368 -17.74 -7.83 3.78
N LYS A 369 -17.23 -8.85 4.52
CA LYS A 369 -17.92 -9.44 5.66
C LYS A 369 -18.17 -8.41 6.78
N VAL A 370 -17.12 -7.67 7.17
CA VAL A 370 -17.21 -6.66 8.24
C VAL A 370 -18.15 -5.54 7.83
N ARG A 371 -18.01 -5.02 6.61
CA ARG A 371 -18.87 -3.96 6.10
C ARG A 371 -20.35 -4.35 6.11
N LYS A 372 -20.70 -5.54 5.57
CA LYS A 372 -22.09 -6.05 5.58
C LYS A 372 -22.62 -6.21 6.99
N HIS A 373 -21.80 -6.69 7.91
CA HIS A 373 -22.18 -6.83 9.31
C HIS A 373 -22.51 -5.48 9.95
N LEU A 374 -21.58 -4.52 9.86
CA LEU A 374 -21.77 -3.15 10.37
C LEU A 374 -23.00 -2.48 9.79
N TRP A 375 -23.26 -2.75 8.53
CA TRP A 375 -24.45 -2.30 7.83
C TRP A 375 -25.73 -2.86 8.48
N ASN A 376 -25.81 -4.17 8.68
CA ASN A 376 -26.97 -4.85 9.24
C ASN A 376 -27.28 -4.42 10.70
N VAL A 377 -26.28 -3.90 11.42
CA VAL A 377 -26.44 -3.35 12.77
C VAL A 377 -26.59 -1.84 12.80
N ASN A 378 -26.82 -1.20 11.63
CA ASN A 378 -26.98 0.24 11.46
C ASN A 378 -25.75 1.09 11.90
N ASP A 379 -24.56 0.49 11.95
CA ASP A 379 -23.30 1.23 12.19
C ASP A 379 -22.74 1.74 10.83
N PHE A 380 -23.44 2.69 10.23
CA PHE A 380 -23.14 3.20 8.89
C PHE A 380 -21.79 3.92 8.83
N VAL A 381 -21.38 4.58 9.92
CA VAL A 381 -20.11 5.31 9.97
C VAL A 381 -18.93 4.35 9.84
N ASN A 382 -18.90 3.28 10.63
CA ASN A 382 -17.85 2.28 10.54
C ASN A 382 -17.96 1.45 9.25
N SER A 383 -19.18 1.22 8.74
CA SER A 383 -19.39 0.56 7.44
C SER A 383 -18.77 1.38 6.29
N ALA A 384 -18.94 2.70 6.30
CA ALA A 384 -18.33 3.61 5.32
C ALA A 384 -16.80 3.67 5.46
N LEU A 385 -16.28 3.65 6.69
CA LEU A 385 -14.84 3.55 6.95
C LEU A 385 -14.26 2.26 6.35
N VAL A 386 -14.87 1.11 6.62
CA VAL A 386 -14.42 -0.19 6.09
C VAL A 386 -14.53 -0.22 4.56
N LEU A 387 -15.58 0.40 3.98
CA LEU A 387 -15.69 0.55 2.52
C LEU A 387 -14.53 1.36 1.96
N SER A 388 -14.17 2.48 2.59
CA SER A 388 -13.06 3.32 2.11
C SER A 388 -11.72 2.59 2.14
N VAL A 389 -11.42 1.86 3.23
CA VAL A 389 -10.20 1.04 3.34
C VAL A 389 -10.20 -0.11 2.31
N SER A 390 -11.35 -0.78 2.13
CA SER A 390 -11.51 -1.80 1.10
C SER A 390 -11.28 -1.26 -0.31
N SER A 391 -11.73 -0.03 -0.58
CA SER A 391 -11.48 0.65 -1.85
C SER A 391 -10.01 1.02 -2.03
N GLY A 392 -9.35 1.48 -0.97
CA GLY A 392 -7.89 1.69 -0.97
C GLY A 392 -7.12 0.38 -1.21
N PHE A 393 -7.58 -0.73 -0.65
CA PHE A 393 -7.02 -2.06 -0.93
C PHE A 393 -7.19 -2.43 -2.42
N VAL A 394 -8.37 -2.23 -3.02
CA VAL A 394 -8.60 -2.44 -4.47
C VAL A 394 -7.68 -1.54 -5.29
N THR A 395 -7.53 -0.26 -4.91
CA THR A 395 -6.58 0.68 -5.53
C THR A 395 -5.18 0.09 -5.59
N PHE A 396 -4.68 -0.41 -4.45
CA PHE A 396 -3.33 -0.98 -4.38
C PHE A 396 -3.19 -2.25 -5.21
N VAL A 397 -4.18 -3.16 -5.13
CA VAL A 397 -4.18 -4.44 -5.89
C VAL A 397 -4.14 -4.20 -7.39
N VAL A 398 -4.88 -3.20 -7.89
CA VAL A 398 -4.83 -2.83 -9.32
C VAL A 398 -3.49 -2.16 -9.67
N ALA A 399 -2.99 -1.24 -8.85
CA ALA A 399 -1.71 -0.58 -9.10
C ALA A 399 -0.54 -1.58 -9.14
N MET A 400 -0.50 -2.55 -8.20
CA MET A 400 0.56 -3.57 -8.14
C MET A 400 0.56 -4.55 -9.31
N THR A 401 -0.51 -4.59 -10.12
CA THR A 401 -0.54 -5.40 -11.35
C THR A 401 0.47 -4.90 -12.38
N PHE A 402 0.86 -3.62 -12.31
CA PHE A 402 1.74 -2.97 -13.29
C PHE A 402 3.11 -2.61 -12.73
N ILE A 403 3.45 -3.04 -11.51
CA ILE A 403 4.72 -2.77 -10.85
C ILE A 403 5.09 -3.92 -9.90
N ASN A 404 6.36 -4.04 -9.56
CA ASN A 404 6.86 -5.01 -8.59
C ASN A 404 6.63 -4.48 -7.16
N ARG A 405 5.72 -5.10 -6.42
CA ARG A 405 5.35 -4.67 -5.05
C ARG A 405 5.07 -5.86 -4.11
N LEU A 406 5.66 -7.03 -4.36
CA LEU A 406 5.47 -8.21 -3.51
C LEU A 406 5.80 -7.92 -2.05
N ARG A 407 6.87 -7.17 -1.80
CA ARG A 407 7.34 -6.81 -0.47
C ARG A 407 6.96 -5.38 -0.05
N ALA A 408 5.84 -4.86 -0.59
CA ALA A 408 5.37 -3.52 -0.24
C ALA A 408 4.66 -3.51 1.11
N GLU A 409 5.19 -2.81 2.07
CA GLU A 409 4.61 -2.70 3.42
C GLU A 409 3.15 -2.25 3.42
N ILE A 410 2.77 -1.32 2.52
CA ILE A 410 1.39 -0.82 2.39
C ILE A 410 0.39 -1.95 2.17
N LEU A 411 0.73 -2.97 1.36
CA LEU A 411 -0.12 -4.14 1.14
C LEU A 411 -0.41 -4.85 2.47
N TYR A 412 0.64 -5.08 3.24
CA TYR A 412 0.56 -5.83 4.50
C TYR A 412 -0.09 -5.02 5.61
N TRP A 413 0.03 -3.69 5.60
CA TRP A 413 -0.77 -2.82 6.48
C TRP A 413 -2.26 -2.93 6.18
N LEU A 414 -2.66 -2.93 4.92
CA LEU A 414 -4.06 -3.10 4.51
C LEU A 414 -4.59 -4.49 4.89
N ILE A 415 -3.76 -5.54 4.78
CA ILE A 415 -4.07 -6.89 5.27
C ILE A 415 -4.25 -6.88 6.80
N ALA A 416 -3.32 -6.27 7.54
CA ALA A 416 -3.42 -6.14 8.99
C ALA A 416 -4.71 -5.40 9.40
N ILE A 417 -5.02 -4.27 8.76
CA ILE A 417 -6.25 -3.50 9.03
C ILE A 417 -7.49 -4.36 8.77
N SER A 418 -7.50 -5.20 7.71
CA SER A 418 -8.64 -6.09 7.44
C SER A 418 -8.90 -7.06 8.60
N ILE A 419 -7.82 -7.62 9.18
CA ILE A 419 -7.88 -8.52 10.33
C ILE A 419 -8.30 -7.76 11.59
N CYS A 420 -7.73 -6.59 11.82
CA CYS A 420 -8.13 -5.71 12.94
C CYS A 420 -9.62 -5.35 12.86
N CYS A 421 -10.14 -5.06 11.67
CA CYS A 421 -11.57 -4.82 11.47
C CYS A 421 -12.41 -6.05 11.87
N VAL A 422 -11.99 -7.26 11.49
CA VAL A 422 -12.69 -8.49 11.89
C VAL A 422 -12.65 -8.67 13.42
N ASN A 423 -11.46 -8.54 14.02
CA ASN A 423 -11.26 -8.72 15.46
C ASN A 423 -12.06 -7.70 16.28
N VAL A 424 -12.08 -6.44 15.85
CA VAL A 424 -12.68 -5.34 16.63
C VAL A 424 -14.18 -5.20 16.41
N PHE A 425 -14.64 -5.33 15.16
CA PHE A 425 -16.06 -5.08 14.86
C PHE A 425 -16.95 -6.32 14.98
N LEU A 426 -16.41 -7.54 14.77
CA LEU A 426 -17.23 -8.76 14.85
C LEU A 426 -17.17 -9.45 16.21
N SER A 427 -16.05 -9.34 16.98
CA SER A 427 -15.92 -10.02 18.27
C SER A 427 -16.60 -9.29 19.43
N THR A 428 -16.76 -7.96 19.34
CA THR A 428 -17.34 -7.15 20.42
C THR A 428 -18.83 -7.48 20.65
N GLN A 429 -19.54 -7.94 19.63
CA GLN A 429 -20.94 -8.35 19.78
C GLN A 429 -21.15 -9.75 20.35
N SER A 430 -20.23 -10.69 20.11
CA SER A 430 -20.29 -12.00 20.76
C SER A 430 -20.27 -11.86 22.29
N LYS A 431 -19.39 -10.99 22.80
CA LYS A 431 -19.30 -10.73 24.25
C LYS A 431 -20.52 -10.00 24.82
N ARG A 432 -21.17 -9.13 24.03
CA ARG A 432 -22.38 -8.42 24.47
C ARG A 432 -23.59 -9.33 24.52
N ASN A 433 -23.75 -10.21 23.53
CA ASN A 433 -24.84 -11.20 23.50
C ASN A 433 -24.66 -12.32 24.54
N GLU A 434 -23.44 -12.59 25.02
CA GLU A 434 -23.15 -13.52 26.11
C GLU A 434 -23.41 -12.88 27.49
N SER A 435 -23.29 -11.54 27.61
CA SER A 435 -23.59 -10.81 28.86
C SER A 435 -25.06 -10.43 29.02
N GLU A 436 -25.85 -10.55 27.95
CA GLU A 436 -27.30 -10.30 27.94
C GLU A 436 -28.12 -11.61 28.03
N LYS A 437 -27.46 -12.77 28.07
CA LYS A 437 -28.03 -14.08 28.40
C LYS A 437 -27.68 -14.51 29.82
#